data_852b98c46f75ed9c03fd439381219b06
#
_entry.id   852b98c46f75ed9c03fd439381219b06
#
_cell.length_a   1.000
_cell.length_b   1.000
_cell.length_c   1.000
_cell.angle_alpha   90.00
_cell.angle_beta   90.00
_cell.angle_gamma   90.00
#
_symmetry.space_group_name_H-M   'P 1'
#
loop_
_entity.id
_entity.type
_entity.pdbx_description
1 polymer ?
#
loop_
_entity_poly.entity_id
_entity_poly.type
_entity_poly.pdbx_seq_one_letter_code
_entity_poly.pdbx_strand_id
1 'polypeptide(L)'
;MKPLTSGLVFGNWATLLLATDSRGCLDYTRLTEEIDVLIDSKPNGIYSNGTAGEFYSQSMDEFVKVSEILSSHCEKAGVAYQIGVSHPCAQESLARLKAIKHLQPGAVQIILPDWFPVNDEAALSFVTRMAEEAGDIPLVLYNPPHAKKVLHPEKWQMLKKAAPSLIGVKVFDNNCSQEWYGLMNANKEGISVFVPGHHLATGVVNGADGAYSNVACINPHAAQKWYDLMKTDMESALELESRIQAFMKECIDPFIVRDGYPNHACDRFMALVGGWADVGDRLRWPYSSIPADYVDAVRKRAHDIIPEFV
;
A
#
# COMPACT_ATOMS: atom_id res chain seq x y z
N MET A 1 -15.78 -6.57 -9.44
CA MET A 1 -14.88 -7.51 -10.16
C MET A 1 -14.96 -8.94 -9.59
N LYS A 2 -14.29 -9.94 -10.19
CA LYS A 2 -14.21 -11.27 -9.57
C LYS A 2 -13.30 -11.23 -8.34
N PRO A 3 -13.63 -11.97 -7.25
CA PRO A 3 -12.73 -12.12 -6.11
C PRO A 3 -11.34 -12.61 -6.53
N LEU A 4 -10.30 -12.01 -5.96
CA LEU A 4 -8.92 -12.45 -6.21
C LEU A 4 -8.60 -13.70 -5.39
N THR A 5 -7.52 -14.38 -5.77
CA THR A 5 -6.93 -15.48 -5.01
C THR A 5 -5.48 -15.14 -4.70
N SER A 6 -4.83 -15.86 -3.79
CA SER A 6 -3.41 -15.66 -3.50
C SER A 6 -2.53 -15.71 -4.75
N GLY A 7 -2.85 -16.58 -5.73
CA GLY A 7 -2.11 -16.64 -7.00
C GLY A 7 -2.33 -15.46 -7.95
N LEU A 8 -3.37 -14.62 -7.71
CA LEU A 8 -3.70 -13.45 -8.51
C LEU A 8 -3.32 -12.11 -7.83
N VAL A 9 -2.92 -12.16 -6.55
CA VAL A 9 -2.44 -10.99 -5.82
C VAL A 9 -0.92 -11.03 -5.81
N PHE A 10 -0.31 -10.37 -6.78
CA PHE A 10 1.15 -10.35 -6.98
C PHE A 10 1.60 -9.04 -7.64
N GLY A 11 2.89 -8.81 -7.67
CA GLY A 11 3.54 -7.77 -8.43
C GLY A 11 3.47 -6.38 -7.82
N ASN A 12 3.50 -5.36 -8.67
CA ASN A 12 3.48 -3.97 -8.28
C ASN A 12 2.04 -3.45 -8.15
N TRP A 13 1.61 -3.12 -6.92
CA TRP A 13 0.32 -2.51 -6.63
C TRP A 13 0.51 -1.03 -6.34
N ALA A 14 -0.09 -0.18 -7.16
CA ALA A 14 -0.01 1.27 -7.00
C ALA A 14 -0.93 1.76 -5.89
N THR A 15 -0.45 2.74 -5.13
CA THR A 15 -1.20 3.38 -4.05
C THR A 15 -2.00 4.54 -4.59
N LEU A 16 -3.31 4.59 -4.29
CA LEU A 16 -4.10 5.80 -4.44
C LEU A 16 -3.84 6.73 -3.25
N LEU A 17 -3.32 7.91 -3.50
CA LEU A 17 -3.18 8.98 -2.51
C LEU A 17 -4.52 9.73 -2.37
N LEU A 18 -4.68 10.51 -1.31
CA LEU A 18 -5.83 11.42 -1.23
C LEU A 18 -5.47 12.75 -1.89
N ALA A 19 -6.03 13.03 -3.07
CA ALA A 19 -5.87 14.35 -3.66
C ALA A 19 -6.59 15.42 -2.82
N THR A 20 -5.87 16.47 -2.42
CA THR A 20 -6.37 17.53 -1.54
C THR A 20 -6.22 18.91 -2.16
N ASP A 21 -7.13 19.82 -1.82
CA ASP A 21 -7.01 21.24 -2.14
C ASP A 21 -6.07 21.96 -1.15
N SER A 22 -5.84 23.26 -1.37
CA SER A 22 -4.99 24.08 -0.50
C SER A 22 -5.49 24.23 0.95
N ARG A 23 -6.72 23.80 1.25
CA ARG A 23 -7.32 23.79 2.60
C ARG A 23 -7.25 22.42 3.25
N GLY A 24 -6.73 21.39 2.53
CA GLY A 24 -6.70 20.00 2.97
C GLY A 24 -8.04 19.27 2.85
N CYS A 25 -8.99 19.82 2.08
CA CYS A 25 -10.23 19.13 1.73
C CYS A 25 -9.98 18.19 0.53
N LEU A 26 -10.75 17.09 0.44
CA LEU A 26 -10.65 16.19 -0.70
C LEU A 26 -11.10 16.89 -1.99
N ASP A 27 -10.27 16.79 -3.02
CA ASP A 27 -10.56 17.22 -4.38
C ASP A 27 -10.84 16.01 -5.26
N TYR A 28 -12.10 15.70 -5.48
CA TYR A 28 -12.51 14.51 -6.22
C TYR A 28 -12.20 14.60 -7.73
N THR A 29 -12.00 15.79 -8.28
CA THR A 29 -11.57 15.95 -9.68
C THR A 29 -10.13 15.50 -9.82
N ARG A 30 -9.23 16.05 -9.00
CA ARG A 30 -7.82 15.61 -8.96
C ARG A 30 -7.67 14.15 -8.61
N LEU A 31 -8.50 13.62 -7.68
CA LEU A 31 -8.52 12.19 -7.33
C LEU A 31 -8.85 11.32 -8.55
N THR A 32 -9.82 11.76 -9.37
CA THR A 32 -10.19 11.06 -10.61
C THR A 32 -9.05 11.08 -11.62
N GLU A 33 -8.41 12.23 -11.82
CA GLU A 33 -7.23 12.37 -12.70
C GLU A 33 -6.06 11.49 -12.22
N GLU A 34 -5.81 11.44 -10.92
CA GLU A 34 -4.81 10.53 -10.31
C GLU A 34 -5.12 9.07 -10.64
N ILE A 35 -6.37 8.62 -10.45
CA ILE A 35 -6.79 7.25 -10.76
C ILE A 35 -6.57 6.92 -12.23
N ASP A 36 -6.86 7.84 -13.15
CA ASP A 36 -6.68 7.63 -14.58
C ASP A 36 -5.18 7.47 -14.93
N VAL A 37 -4.28 8.24 -14.31
CA VAL A 37 -2.82 8.07 -14.46
C VAL A 37 -2.36 6.73 -13.89
N LEU A 38 -2.86 6.33 -12.71
CA LEU A 38 -2.56 5.03 -12.13
C LEU A 38 -3.01 3.89 -13.05
N ILE A 39 -4.19 3.96 -13.63
CA ILE A 39 -4.71 2.97 -14.60
C ILE A 39 -3.82 2.90 -15.85
N ASP A 40 -3.41 4.07 -16.40
CA ASP A 40 -2.54 4.14 -17.58
C ASP A 40 -1.15 3.54 -17.33
N SER A 41 -0.66 3.56 -16.10
CA SER A 41 0.60 2.91 -15.72
C SER A 41 0.56 1.39 -15.75
N LYS A 42 -0.63 0.80 -15.93
CA LYS A 42 -0.88 -0.66 -16.04
C LYS A 42 -0.31 -1.48 -14.88
N PRO A 43 -0.53 -1.08 -13.62
CA PRO A 43 -0.04 -1.83 -12.47
C PRO A 43 -0.72 -3.20 -12.38
N ASN A 44 -0.17 -4.09 -11.56
CA ASN A 44 -0.84 -5.34 -11.23
C ASN A 44 -2.16 -5.14 -10.46
N GLY A 45 -2.30 -3.99 -9.82
CA GLY A 45 -3.52 -3.53 -9.20
C GLY A 45 -3.36 -2.16 -8.55
N ILE A 46 -4.48 -1.57 -8.17
CA ILE A 46 -4.54 -0.28 -7.45
C ILE A 46 -5.19 -0.54 -6.09
N TYR A 47 -4.67 0.06 -5.03
CA TYR A 47 -5.30 -0.02 -3.72
C TYR A 47 -5.52 1.37 -3.12
N SER A 48 -6.67 1.54 -2.46
CA SER A 48 -7.03 2.76 -1.73
C SER A 48 -7.00 2.56 -0.23
N ASN A 49 -7.06 3.67 0.49
CA ASN A 49 -7.28 3.70 1.93
C ASN A 49 -6.26 2.87 2.73
N GLY A 50 -5.01 2.82 2.24
CA GLY A 50 -3.85 2.43 3.03
C GLY A 50 -3.33 3.62 3.84
N THR A 51 -2.16 3.48 4.48
CA THR A 51 -1.53 4.58 5.24
C THR A 51 -1.27 5.80 4.35
N ALA A 52 -0.71 5.59 3.15
CA ALA A 52 -0.47 6.68 2.19
C ALA A 52 -1.77 7.32 1.68
N GLY A 53 -2.86 6.56 1.59
CA GLY A 53 -4.23 7.04 1.30
C GLY A 53 -4.96 7.60 2.52
N GLU A 54 -4.27 7.88 3.62
CA GLU A 54 -4.76 8.58 4.82
C GLU A 54 -6.11 8.06 5.35
N PHE A 55 -6.31 6.73 5.37
CA PHE A 55 -7.57 6.10 5.79
C PHE A 55 -8.09 6.59 7.15
N TYR A 56 -7.18 6.94 8.05
CA TYR A 56 -7.46 7.37 9.42
C TYR A 56 -7.99 8.81 9.52
N SER A 57 -7.90 9.61 8.45
CA SER A 57 -8.32 11.01 8.39
C SER A 57 -9.62 11.22 7.60
N GLN A 58 -10.25 10.15 7.12
CA GLN A 58 -11.47 10.21 6.31
C GLN A 58 -12.73 10.02 7.16
N SER A 59 -13.75 10.84 6.92
CA SER A 59 -15.10 10.54 7.36
C SER A 59 -15.67 9.33 6.62
N MET A 60 -16.78 8.76 7.09
CA MET A 60 -17.42 7.64 6.42
C MET A 60 -17.89 8.01 5.01
N ASP A 61 -18.46 9.22 4.84
CA ASP A 61 -18.95 9.69 3.54
C ASP A 61 -17.80 9.88 2.53
N GLU A 62 -16.68 10.44 2.97
CA GLU A 62 -15.47 10.57 2.15
C GLU A 62 -14.91 9.20 1.76
N PHE A 63 -14.81 8.28 2.72
CA PHE A 63 -14.36 6.91 2.50
C PHE A 63 -15.22 6.19 1.45
N VAL A 64 -16.55 6.28 1.56
CA VAL A 64 -17.47 5.68 0.58
C VAL A 64 -17.27 6.32 -0.78
N LYS A 65 -17.21 7.65 -0.85
CA LYS A 65 -17.06 8.37 -2.11
C LYS A 65 -15.75 8.06 -2.84
N VAL A 66 -14.62 8.03 -2.13
CA VAL A 66 -13.31 7.62 -2.69
C VAL A 66 -13.38 6.19 -3.22
N SER A 67 -14.00 5.29 -2.45
CA SER A 67 -14.14 3.88 -2.83
C SER A 67 -15.00 3.68 -4.07
N GLU A 68 -16.12 4.43 -4.20
CA GLU A 68 -16.99 4.41 -5.37
C GLU A 68 -16.29 4.91 -6.64
N ILE A 69 -15.53 6.02 -6.54
CA ILE A 69 -14.80 6.57 -7.68
C ILE A 69 -13.74 5.56 -8.15
N LEU A 70 -12.92 5.02 -7.24
CA LEU A 70 -11.91 4.01 -7.59
C LEU A 70 -12.56 2.78 -8.25
N SER A 71 -13.60 2.23 -7.62
CA SER A 71 -14.32 1.06 -8.13
C SER A 71 -14.82 1.28 -9.55
N SER A 72 -15.51 2.41 -9.79
CA SER A 72 -16.07 2.75 -11.10
C SER A 72 -15.02 2.82 -12.21
N HIS A 73 -13.86 3.48 -11.93
CA HIS A 73 -12.80 3.63 -12.91
C HIS A 73 -12.05 2.32 -13.17
N CYS A 74 -11.71 1.58 -12.11
CA CYS A 74 -11.02 0.30 -12.25
C CYS A 74 -11.88 -0.77 -12.95
N GLU A 75 -13.17 -0.87 -12.63
CA GLU A 75 -14.10 -1.79 -13.32
C GLU A 75 -14.19 -1.47 -14.81
N LYS A 76 -14.34 -0.20 -15.17
CA LYS A 76 -14.39 0.24 -16.57
C LYS A 76 -13.12 -0.07 -17.34
N ALA A 77 -11.97 0.06 -16.67
CA ALA A 77 -10.65 -0.20 -17.26
C ALA A 77 -10.22 -1.67 -17.20
N GLY A 78 -10.92 -2.52 -16.44
CA GLY A 78 -10.53 -3.91 -16.21
C GLY A 78 -9.27 -4.08 -15.36
N VAL A 79 -8.93 -3.10 -14.51
CA VAL A 79 -7.78 -3.12 -13.61
C VAL A 79 -8.19 -3.69 -12.26
N ALA A 80 -7.36 -4.58 -11.69
CA ALA A 80 -7.58 -5.12 -10.36
C ALA A 80 -7.48 -4.02 -9.30
N TYR A 81 -8.39 -4.03 -8.32
CA TYR A 81 -8.34 -3.05 -7.23
C TYR A 81 -8.72 -3.64 -5.88
N GLN A 82 -8.18 -3.03 -4.83
CA GLN A 82 -8.50 -3.32 -3.42
C GLN A 82 -8.93 -2.05 -2.71
N ILE A 83 -9.87 -2.21 -1.77
CA ILE A 83 -10.31 -1.14 -0.88
C ILE A 83 -9.84 -1.45 0.53
N GLY A 84 -9.08 -0.53 1.14
CA GLY A 84 -8.72 -0.64 2.55
C GLY A 84 -9.89 -0.24 3.43
N VAL A 85 -10.40 -1.19 4.23
CA VAL A 85 -11.44 -0.94 5.24
C VAL A 85 -10.81 -0.78 6.63
N SER A 86 -9.56 -0.41 6.65
CA SER A 86 -8.71 -0.29 7.83
C SER A 86 -9.19 0.83 8.76
N HIS A 87 -9.23 0.55 10.06
CA HIS A 87 -9.45 1.55 11.10
C HIS A 87 -8.88 1.03 12.43
N PRO A 88 -8.31 1.87 13.33
CA PRO A 88 -7.84 1.44 14.64
C PRO A 88 -8.95 0.85 15.53
N CYS A 89 -10.21 1.25 15.33
CA CYS A 89 -11.38 0.70 15.99
C CYS A 89 -12.01 -0.42 15.14
N ALA A 90 -12.16 -1.61 15.70
CA ALA A 90 -12.73 -2.78 15.02
C ALA A 90 -14.15 -2.53 14.48
N GLN A 91 -14.99 -1.81 15.23
CA GLN A 91 -16.37 -1.51 14.83
C GLN A 91 -16.41 -0.59 13.59
N GLU A 92 -15.50 0.37 13.51
CA GLU A 92 -15.38 1.25 12.35
C GLU A 92 -14.85 0.49 11.12
N SER A 93 -13.88 -0.42 11.30
CA SER A 93 -13.45 -1.32 10.20
C SER A 93 -14.62 -2.14 9.67
N LEU A 94 -15.43 -2.69 10.56
CA LEU A 94 -16.63 -3.47 10.19
C LEU A 94 -17.69 -2.61 9.50
N ALA A 95 -17.90 -1.37 9.99
CA ALA A 95 -18.84 -0.42 9.38
C ALA A 95 -18.40 -0.03 7.96
N ARG A 96 -17.10 0.25 7.76
CA ARG A 96 -16.51 0.52 6.44
C ARG A 96 -16.71 -0.65 5.49
N LEU A 97 -16.44 -1.87 5.94
CA LEU A 97 -16.66 -3.07 5.12
C LEU A 97 -18.13 -3.19 4.68
N LYS A 98 -19.08 -3.02 5.60
CA LYS A 98 -20.52 -3.05 5.29
C LYS A 98 -20.92 -1.98 4.27
N ALA A 99 -20.34 -0.79 4.38
CA ALA A 99 -20.65 0.33 3.50
C ALA A 99 -20.23 0.07 2.03
N ILE A 100 -19.10 -0.65 1.81
CA ILE A 100 -18.54 -0.81 0.45
C ILE A 100 -18.61 -2.22 -0.14
N LYS A 101 -19.04 -3.23 0.60
CA LYS A 101 -19.06 -4.61 0.09
C LYS A 101 -19.91 -4.80 -1.17
N HIS A 102 -20.89 -3.93 -1.40
CA HIS A 102 -21.69 -3.92 -2.62
C HIS A 102 -20.89 -3.55 -3.88
N LEU A 103 -19.74 -2.88 -3.74
CA LEU A 103 -18.83 -2.54 -4.84
C LEU A 103 -18.04 -3.77 -5.35
N GLN A 104 -18.06 -4.89 -4.63
CA GLN A 104 -17.39 -6.13 -5.01
C GLN A 104 -15.92 -5.92 -5.43
N PRO A 105 -15.04 -5.29 -4.59
CA PRO A 105 -13.62 -5.18 -4.91
C PRO A 105 -12.97 -6.54 -5.02
N GLY A 106 -11.82 -6.62 -5.69
CA GLY A 106 -11.06 -7.86 -5.82
C GLY A 106 -10.59 -8.44 -4.48
N ALA A 107 -10.33 -7.56 -3.50
CA ALA A 107 -10.08 -7.89 -2.10
C ALA A 107 -10.30 -6.65 -1.22
N VAL A 108 -10.39 -6.83 0.09
CA VAL A 108 -10.36 -5.74 1.06
C VAL A 108 -9.11 -5.84 1.95
N GLN A 109 -8.50 -4.70 2.22
CA GLN A 109 -7.36 -4.64 3.16
C GLN A 109 -7.86 -4.27 4.55
N ILE A 110 -7.36 -4.98 5.57
CA ILE A 110 -7.66 -4.76 6.98
C ILE A 110 -6.37 -4.53 7.78
N ILE A 111 -6.46 -3.83 8.92
CA ILE A 111 -5.44 -3.81 9.97
C ILE A 111 -6.02 -4.42 11.24
N LEU A 112 -5.17 -4.94 12.12
CA LEU A 112 -5.63 -5.33 13.46
C LEU A 112 -6.04 -4.10 14.26
N PRO A 113 -7.03 -4.20 15.20
CA PRO A 113 -7.37 -3.11 16.11
C PRO A 113 -6.13 -2.63 16.86
N ASP A 114 -5.93 -1.31 16.95
CA ASP A 114 -4.63 -0.75 17.32
C ASP A 114 -4.62 0.18 18.54
N TRP A 115 -5.77 0.42 19.21
CA TRP A 115 -5.76 1.20 20.44
C TRP A 115 -5.05 0.46 21.59
N PHE A 116 -5.35 -0.83 21.80
CA PHE A 116 -4.59 -1.75 22.62
C PHE A 116 -4.02 -2.88 21.77
N PRO A 117 -2.81 -3.42 22.11
CA PRO A 117 -2.29 -4.58 21.39
C PRO A 117 -3.22 -5.78 21.65
N VAL A 118 -3.75 -6.35 20.57
CA VAL A 118 -4.59 -7.54 20.64
C VAL A 118 -3.76 -8.78 20.92
N ASN A 119 -4.27 -9.70 21.77
CA ASN A 119 -3.69 -11.03 21.88
C ASN A 119 -4.07 -11.91 20.67
N ASP A 120 -3.56 -13.13 20.59
CA ASP A 120 -3.81 -14.01 19.44
C ASP A 120 -5.31 -14.36 19.31
N GLU A 121 -6.02 -14.57 20.42
CA GLU A 121 -7.46 -14.87 20.42
C GLU A 121 -8.28 -13.69 19.86
N ALA A 122 -8.00 -12.46 20.30
CA ALA A 122 -8.66 -11.27 19.80
C ALA A 122 -8.33 -11.01 18.32
N ALA A 123 -7.10 -11.27 17.87
CA ALA A 123 -6.72 -11.18 16.47
C ALA A 123 -7.48 -12.20 15.62
N LEU A 124 -7.59 -13.46 16.07
CA LEU A 124 -8.40 -14.50 15.43
C LEU A 124 -9.86 -14.08 15.32
N SER A 125 -10.46 -13.66 16.45
CA SER A 125 -11.86 -13.22 16.51
C SER A 125 -12.12 -12.07 15.52
N PHE A 126 -11.22 -11.07 15.48
CA PHE A 126 -11.36 -9.95 14.56
C PHE A 126 -11.30 -10.39 13.09
N VAL A 127 -10.27 -11.15 12.70
CA VAL A 127 -10.10 -11.57 11.30
C VAL A 127 -11.24 -12.48 10.86
N THR A 128 -11.68 -13.42 11.72
CA THR A 128 -12.84 -14.29 11.46
C THR A 128 -14.11 -13.46 11.23
N ARG A 129 -14.38 -12.49 12.10
CA ARG A 129 -15.57 -11.64 11.98
C ARG A 129 -15.55 -10.79 10.70
N MET A 130 -14.39 -10.25 10.34
CA MET A 130 -14.24 -9.51 9.08
C MET A 130 -14.46 -10.42 7.87
N ALA A 131 -13.94 -11.65 7.90
CA ALA A 131 -14.13 -12.64 6.83
C ALA A 131 -15.62 -13.03 6.66
N GLU A 132 -16.31 -13.30 7.77
CA GLU A 132 -17.76 -13.59 7.76
C GLU A 132 -18.57 -12.45 7.11
N GLU A 133 -18.28 -11.19 7.48
CA GLU A 133 -18.99 -10.04 6.92
C GLU A 133 -18.64 -9.80 5.44
N ALA A 134 -17.38 -10.03 5.06
CA ALA A 134 -16.90 -9.88 3.68
C ALA A 134 -17.56 -10.88 2.72
N GLY A 135 -17.93 -12.08 3.22
CA GLY A 135 -18.48 -13.14 2.38
C GLY A 135 -17.47 -13.62 1.35
N ASP A 136 -17.79 -13.47 0.07
CA ASP A 136 -16.91 -13.91 -1.03
C ASP A 136 -15.73 -12.95 -1.30
N ILE A 137 -15.70 -11.76 -0.70
CA ILE A 137 -14.61 -10.80 -0.87
C ILE A 137 -13.42 -11.23 0.00
N PRO A 138 -12.25 -11.53 -0.59
CA PRO A 138 -11.10 -11.98 0.17
C PRO A 138 -10.44 -10.84 0.96
N LEU A 139 -9.69 -11.24 1.99
CA LEU A 139 -8.99 -10.33 2.89
C LEU A 139 -7.50 -10.28 2.59
N VAL A 140 -6.91 -9.10 2.74
CA VAL A 140 -5.46 -8.87 2.84
C VAL A 140 -5.17 -8.19 4.17
N LEU A 141 -4.32 -8.76 5.00
CA LEU A 141 -3.93 -8.16 6.27
C LEU A 141 -2.72 -7.25 6.08
N TYR A 142 -2.88 -5.98 6.40
CA TYR A 142 -1.76 -5.05 6.53
C TYR A 142 -1.30 -5.01 7.98
N ASN A 143 -0.05 -5.41 8.21
CA ASN A 143 0.55 -5.44 9.53
C ASN A 143 1.91 -4.72 9.52
N PRO A 144 1.90 -3.37 9.62
CA PRO A 144 3.11 -2.55 9.57
C PRO A 144 3.98 -2.71 10.83
N PRO A 145 5.26 -2.33 10.78
CA PRO A 145 6.18 -2.47 11.92
C PRO A 145 5.80 -1.57 13.11
N HIS A 146 5.02 -0.53 12.90
CA HIS A 146 4.52 0.37 13.95
C HIS A 146 3.18 -0.07 14.55
N ALA A 147 2.57 -1.17 14.07
CA ALA A 147 1.38 -1.74 14.70
C ALA A 147 1.70 -2.20 16.13
N LYS A 148 0.78 -1.99 17.07
CA LYS A 148 0.95 -2.44 18.46
C LYS A 148 1.02 -3.97 18.59
N LYS A 149 0.45 -4.71 17.63
CA LYS A 149 0.61 -6.16 17.47
C LYS A 149 1.25 -6.44 16.13
N VAL A 150 2.56 -6.71 16.13
CA VAL A 150 3.27 -7.22 14.96
C VAL A 150 3.17 -8.74 14.95
N LEU A 151 2.79 -9.32 13.82
CA LEU A 151 2.67 -10.76 13.59
C LEU A 151 3.88 -11.27 12.83
N HIS A 152 4.61 -12.20 13.43
CA HIS A 152 5.65 -12.94 12.74
C HIS A 152 5.05 -13.98 11.78
N PRO A 153 5.80 -14.42 10.74
CA PRO A 153 5.31 -15.35 9.72
C PRO A 153 4.66 -16.61 10.30
N GLU A 154 5.17 -17.14 11.40
CA GLU A 154 4.64 -18.36 12.07
C GLU A 154 3.19 -18.23 12.55
N LYS A 155 2.68 -16.99 12.66
CA LYS A 155 1.29 -16.74 13.07
C LYS A 155 0.31 -16.67 11.89
N TRP A 156 0.79 -16.57 10.65
CA TRP A 156 -0.10 -16.37 9.50
C TRP A 156 -1.00 -17.58 9.23
N GLN A 157 -0.48 -18.79 9.37
CA GLN A 157 -1.26 -20.02 9.18
C GLN A 157 -2.38 -20.18 10.23
N MET A 158 -2.19 -19.65 11.43
CA MET A 158 -3.24 -19.61 12.44
C MET A 158 -4.42 -18.74 11.96
N LEU A 159 -4.14 -17.55 11.41
CA LEU A 159 -5.17 -16.67 10.86
C LEU A 159 -5.80 -17.27 9.60
N LYS A 160 -5.00 -17.84 8.70
CA LYS A 160 -5.46 -18.49 7.46
C LYS A 160 -6.42 -19.65 7.74
N LYS A 161 -6.16 -20.45 8.76
CA LYS A 161 -7.06 -21.55 9.17
C LYS A 161 -8.40 -21.02 9.70
N ALA A 162 -8.38 -19.92 10.45
CA ALA A 162 -9.58 -19.30 11.00
C ALA A 162 -10.39 -18.54 9.94
N ALA A 163 -9.72 -17.91 8.98
CA ALA A 163 -10.31 -17.16 7.88
C ALA A 163 -9.69 -17.61 6.53
N PRO A 164 -10.22 -18.66 5.89
CA PRO A 164 -9.69 -19.17 4.61
C PRO A 164 -9.69 -18.14 3.48
N SER A 165 -10.52 -17.10 3.57
CA SER A 165 -10.54 -15.96 2.65
C SER A 165 -9.39 -14.96 2.86
N LEU A 166 -8.53 -15.11 3.87
CA LEU A 166 -7.29 -14.36 4.01
C LEU A 166 -6.30 -14.83 2.93
N ILE A 167 -6.11 -14.05 1.87
CA ILE A 167 -5.30 -14.41 0.70
C ILE A 167 -3.95 -13.71 0.63
N GLY A 168 -3.71 -12.72 1.47
CA GLY A 168 -2.46 -11.98 1.44
C GLY A 168 -2.15 -11.25 2.74
N VAL A 169 -0.88 -10.92 2.88
CA VAL A 169 -0.35 -10.07 3.96
C VAL A 169 0.57 -9.00 3.37
N LYS A 170 0.45 -7.77 3.89
CA LYS A 170 1.40 -6.67 3.64
C LYS A 170 2.18 -6.43 4.92
N VAL A 171 3.47 -6.62 4.87
CA VAL A 171 4.33 -6.68 6.06
C VAL A 171 5.67 -5.99 5.82
N PHE A 172 6.43 -5.81 6.90
CA PHE A 172 7.81 -5.39 6.83
C PHE A 172 8.72 -6.63 6.82
N ASP A 173 9.69 -6.66 5.93
CA ASP A 173 10.59 -7.79 5.66
C ASP A 173 11.88 -7.77 6.50
N ASN A 174 11.85 -7.06 7.61
CA ASN A 174 12.96 -6.92 8.53
C ASN A 174 14.29 -6.52 7.82
N ASN A 175 14.21 -5.47 6.99
CA ASN A 175 15.33 -4.96 6.19
C ASN A 175 16.01 -6.04 5.31
N CYS A 176 15.21 -6.77 4.54
CA CYS A 176 15.68 -7.84 3.64
C CYS A 176 16.41 -8.98 4.37
N SER A 177 15.99 -9.30 5.61
CA SER A 177 16.63 -10.36 6.40
C SER A 177 16.40 -11.74 5.78
N GLN A 178 17.47 -12.49 5.54
CA GLN A 178 17.42 -13.86 5.02
C GLN A 178 16.71 -14.82 5.98
N GLU A 179 16.88 -14.63 7.28
CA GLU A 179 16.16 -15.39 8.29
C GLU A 179 14.65 -15.15 8.17
N TRP A 180 14.24 -13.87 8.02
CA TRP A 180 12.83 -13.53 7.85
C TRP A 180 12.25 -14.15 6.58
N TYR A 181 12.97 -14.10 5.43
CA TYR A 181 12.52 -14.74 4.20
C TYR A 181 12.41 -16.25 4.32
N GLY A 182 13.31 -16.91 5.07
CA GLY A 182 13.22 -18.32 5.40
C GLY A 182 11.93 -18.67 6.16
N LEU A 183 11.59 -17.87 7.20
CA LEU A 183 10.35 -18.02 7.97
C LEU A 183 9.11 -17.72 7.11
N MET A 184 9.15 -16.69 6.28
CA MET A 184 8.10 -16.36 5.33
C MET A 184 7.79 -17.54 4.42
N ASN A 185 8.80 -18.10 3.74
CA ASN A 185 8.61 -19.20 2.79
C ASN A 185 8.06 -20.46 3.47
N ALA A 186 8.42 -20.72 4.72
CA ALA A 186 7.90 -21.83 5.50
C ALA A 186 6.42 -21.67 5.92
N ASN A 187 5.89 -20.44 5.90
CA ASN A 187 4.57 -20.12 6.48
C ASN A 187 3.59 -19.43 5.52
N LYS A 188 3.94 -19.21 4.24
CA LYS A 188 3.09 -18.46 3.30
C LYS A 188 2.13 -19.31 2.48
N GLU A 189 1.94 -20.59 2.76
CA GLU A 189 1.05 -21.44 1.97
C GLU A 189 -0.36 -20.83 1.84
N GLY A 190 -0.80 -20.59 0.59
CA GLY A 190 -2.08 -19.96 0.28
C GLY A 190 -2.20 -18.49 0.64
N ILE A 191 -1.07 -17.80 0.92
CA ILE A 191 -0.98 -16.39 1.27
C ILE A 191 0.04 -15.70 0.37
N SER A 192 -0.37 -14.65 -0.35
CA SER A 192 0.57 -13.76 -1.04
C SER A 192 1.22 -12.81 -0.05
N VAL A 193 2.54 -12.70 -0.10
CA VAL A 193 3.30 -11.84 0.81
C VAL A 193 3.82 -10.62 0.08
N PHE A 194 3.48 -9.44 0.60
CA PHE A 194 3.86 -8.14 0.07
C PHE A 194 4.85 -7.46 1.01
N VAL A 195 6.01 -7.13 0.44
CA VAL A 195 7.12 -6.43 1.12
C VAL A 195 7.09 -4.92 0.83
N PRO A 196 7.96 -4.10 1.47
CA PRO A 196 8.10 -2.70 1.10
C PRO A 196 8.47 -2.52 -0.38
N GLY A 197 7.93 -1.49 -1.04
CA GLY A 197 8.13 -1.28 -2.46
C GLY A 197 9.60 -1.11 -2.85
N HIS A 198 10.40 -0.43 -2.04
CA HIS A 198 11.83 -0.22 -2.26
C HIS A 198 12.71 -1.46 -1.96
N HIS A 199 12.08 -2.60 -1.62
CA HIS A 199 12.70 -3.92 -1.46
C HIS A 199 12.11 -4.95 -2.42
N LEU A 200 11.37 -4.52 -3.46
CA LEU A 200 10.56 -5.42 -4.27
C LEU A 200 11.39 -6.44 -5.05
N ALA A 201 12.52 -6.03 -5.67
CA ALA A 201 13.36 -6.95 -6.44
C ALA A 201 14.02 -8.00 -5.52
N THR A 202 14.62 -7.56 -4.40
CA THR A 202 15.12 -8.47 -3.36
C THR A 202 14.03 -9.38 -2.82
N GLY A 203 12.83 -8.84 -2.57
CA GLY A 203 11.68 -9.62 -2.13
C GLY A 203 11.31 -10.72 -3.11
N VAL A 204 11.19 -10.40 -4.40
CA VAL A 204 10.86 -11.37 -5.47
C VAL A 204 11.90 -12.48 -5.56
N VAL A 205 13.20 -12.13 -5.53
CA VAL A 205 14.29 -13.13 -5.51
C VAL A 205 14.16 -14.09 -4.32
N ASN A 206 13.71 -13.60 -3.17
CA ASN A 206 13.56 -14.40 -1.96
C ASN A 206 12.14 -15.00 -1.79
N GLY A 207 11.29 -14.91 -2.81
CA GLY A 207 9.98 -15.58 -2.84
C GLY A 207 8.81 -14.75 -2.32
N ALA A 208 8.94 -13.44 -2.12
CA ALA A 208 7.80 -12.57 -1.91
C ALA A 208 6.99 -12.42 -3.22
N ASP A 209 5.70 -12.13 -3.09
CA ASP A 209 4.78 -12.14 -4.23
C ASP A 209 4.62 -10.74 -4.84
N GLY A 210 4.93 -9.66 -4.11
CA GLY A 210 4.77 -8.30 -4.61
C GLY A 210 5.03 -7.20 -3.57
N ALA A 211 4.65 -5.99 -3.94
CA ALA A 211 4.63 -4.83 -3.05
C ALA A 211 3.39 -3.96 -3.26
N TYR A 212 2.87 -3.40 -2.18
CA TYR A 212 2.05 -2.19 -2.22
C TYR A 212 3.03 -1.02 -2.21
N SER A 213 3.33 -0.54 -3.41
CA SER A 213 4.58 0.13 -3.69
C SER A 213 4.60 1.59 -3.27
N ASN A 214 5.42 1.94 -2.29
CA ASN A 214 5.78 3.33 -2.01
C ASN A 214 6.64 3.94 -3.14
N VAL A 215 7.36 3.12 -3.91
CA VAL A 215 8.14 3.57 -5.07
C VAL A 215 7.20 4.03 -6.20
N ALA A 216 6.00 3.43 -6.31
CA ALA A 216 4.97 3.91 -7.24
C ALA A 216 4.47 5.32 -6.89
N CYS A 217 4.64 5.78 -5.64
CA CYS A 217 4.36 7.18 -5.27
C CYS A 217 5.33 8.16 -5.93
N ILE A 218 6.59 7.74 -6.24
CA ILE A 218 7.53 8.60 -7.00
C ILE A 218 7.05 8.69 -8.45
N ASN A 219 6.81 7.53 -9.09
CA ASN A 219 6.30 7.46 -10.46
C ASN A 219 5.68 6.08 -10.72
N PRO A 220 4.36 5.96 -10.93
CA PRO A 220 3.70 4.68 -11.11
C PRO A 220 4.12 3.95 -12.39
N HIS A 221 4.39 4.68 -13.48
CA HIS A 221 4.85 4.10 -14.75
C HIS A 221 6.26 3.50 -14.59
N ALA A 222 7.18 4.23 -13.95
CA ALA A 222 8.53 3.77 -13.71
C ALA A 222 8.55 2.56 -12.76
N ALA A 223 7.73 2.57 -11.71
CA ALA A 223 7.59 1.46 -10.78
C ALA A 223 7.09 0.18 -11.49
N GLN A 224 6.12 0.32 -12.43
CA GLN A 224 5.65 -0.83 -13.19
C GLN A 224 6.70 -1.33 -14.19
N LYS A 225 7.40 -0.43 -14.89
CA LYS A 225 8.51 -0.80 -15.78
C LYS A 225 9.62 -1.54 -15.01
N TRP A 226 9.95 -1.06 -13.82
CA TRP A 226 10.92 -1.74 -12.96
C TRP A 226 10.45 -3.14 -12.54
N TYR A 227 9.18 -3.31 -12.19
CA TYR A 227 8.63 -4.64 -11.91
C TYR A 227 8.67 -5.55 -13.16
N ASP A 228 8.37 -5.02 -14.34
CA ASP A 228 8.46 -5.79 -15.58
C ASP A 228 9.91 -6.17 -15.93
N LEU A 229 10.88 -5.31 -15.60
CA LEU A 229 12.31 -5.60 -15.72
C LEU A 229 12.72 -6.81 -14.85
N MET A 230 12.15 -6.99 -13.65
CA MET A 230 12.44 -8.14 -12.79
C MET A 230 12.10 -9.49 -13.45
N LYS A 231 11.20 -9.51 -14.43
CA LYS A 231 10.82 -10.73 -15.17
C LYS A 231 11.78 -11.09 -16.28
N THR A 232 12.56 -10.13 -16.78
CA THR A 232 13.41 -10.27 -17.96
C THR A 232 14.89 -10.11 -17.64
N ASP A 233 15.24 -9.26 -16.69
CA ASP A 233 16.60 -8.94 -16.28
C ASP A 233 16.63 -8.57 -14.78
N MET A 234 16.70 -9.59 -13.94
CA MET A 234 16.70 -9.41 -12.49
C MET A 234 17.99 -8.72 -11.99
N GLU A 235 19.13 -8.89 -12.67
CA GLU A 235 20.38 -8.25 -12.28
C GLU A 235 20.27 -6.73 -12.40
N SER A 236 19.80 -6.23 -13.55
CA SER A 236 19.52 -4.80 -13.75
C SER A 236 18.43 -4.28 -12.80
N ALA A 237 17.44 -5.10 -12.48
CA ALA A 237 16.39 -4.71 -11.52
C ALA A 237 16.92 -4.57 -10.08
N LEU A 238 17.85 -5.43 -9.65
CA LEU A 238 18.52 -5.33 -8.35
C LEU A 238 19.48 -4.14 -8.29
N GLU A 239 20.18 -3.83 -9.39
CA GLU A 239 21.01 -2.64 -9.49
C GLU A 239 20.16 -1.36 -9.31
N LEU A 240 19.02 -1.29 -10.01
CA LEU A 240 18.09 -0.17 -9.85
C LEU A 240 17.51 -0.11 -8.43
N GLU A 241 17.20 -1.26 -7.79
CA GLU A 241 16.80 -1.30 -6.38
C GLU A 241 17.86 -0.68 -5.47
N SER A 242 19.13 -0.97 -5.71
CA SER A 242 20.22 -0.38 -4.92
C SER A 242 20.24 1.15 -5.03
N ARG A 243 19.99 1.70 -6.23
CA ARG A 243 19.87 3.16 -6.44
C ARG A 243 18.61 3.73 -5.79
N ILE A 244 17.48 3.03 -5.88
CA ILE A 244 16.23 3.41 -5.18
C ILE A 244 16.47 3.48 -3.67
N GLN A 245 17.11 2.47 -3.09
CA GLN A 245 17.44 2.47 -1.64
C GLN A 245 18.40 3.60 -1.26
N ALA A 246 19.39 3.89 -2.11
CA ALA A 246 20.28 5.03 -1.90
C ALA A 246 19.51 6.37 -1.93
N PHE A 247 18.59 6.55 -2.87
CA PHE A 247 17.71 7.71 -2.92
C PHE A 247 16.83 7.82 -1.68
N MET A 248 16.19 6.73 -1.26
CA MET A 248 15.36 6.72 -0.04
C MET A 248 16.17 7.14 1.18
N LYS A 249 17.35 6.54 1.36
CA LYS A 249 18.25 6.84 2.49
C LYS A 249 18.75 8.28 2.49
N GLU A 250 19.11 8.81 1.33
CA GLU A 250 19.71 10.15 1.21
C GLU A 250 18.62 11.25 1.26
N CYS A 251 17.50 11.04 0.56
CA CYS A 251 16.54 12.10 0.27
C CYS A 251 15.23 12.01 1.07
N ILE A 252 14.86 10.81 1.56
CA ILE A 252 13.56 10.59 2.21
C ILE A 252 13.72 10.30 3.70
N ASP A 253 14.60 9.38 4.10
CA ASP A 253 14.81 9.01 5.49
C ASP A 253 15.12 10.19 6.44
N PRO A 254 15.84 11.24 6.02
CA PRO A 254 16.09 12.40 6.88
C PRO A 254 14.78 13.07 7.37
N PHE A 255 13.74 13.11 6.55
CA PHE A 255 12.43 13.64 6.95
C PHE A 255 11.78 12.80 8.05
N ILE A 256 11.98 11.48 8.03
CA ILE A 256 11.44 10.59 9.06
C ILE A 256 12.30 10.64 10.33
N VAL A 257 13.61 10.39 10.16
CA VAL A 257 14.51 10.10 11.30
C VAL A 257 14.92 11.38 12.04
N ARG A 258 15.22 12.45 11.29
CA ARG A 258 15.67 13.73 11.87
C ARG A 258 14.49 14.65 12.19
N ASP A 259 13.55 14.78 11.23
CA ASP A 259 12.52 15.80 11.27
C ASP A 259 11.17 15.27 11.81
N GLY A 260 11.04 13.95 11.99
CA GLY A 260 9.89 13.32 12.64
C GLY A 260 8.60 13.29 11.79
N TYR A 261 8.69 13.47 10.45
CA TYR A 261 7.54 13.34 9.57
C TYR A 261 7.07 11.87 9.49
N PRO A 262 5.75 11.64 9.42
CA PRO A 262 5.24 10.28 9.27
C PRO A 262 5.43 9.76 7.83
N ASN A 263 5.46 8.44 7.65
CA ASN A 263 5.71 7.80 6.35
C ASN A 263 4.77 8.31 5.23
N HIS A 264 3.51 8.55 5.53
CA HIS A 264 2.56 9.06 4.53
C HIS A 264 2.83 10.50 4.07
N ALA A 265 3.55 11.30 4.90
CA ALA A 265 4.07 12.58 4.43
C ALA A 265 5.15 12.39 3.37
N CYS A 266 6.00 11.35 3.54
CA CYS A 266 7.00 10.99 2.56
C CYS A 266 6.38 10.44 1.27
N ASP A 267 5.34 9.60 1.36
CA ASP A 267 4.64 9.07 0.19
C ASP A 267 4.04 10.21 -0.66
N ARG A 268 3.38 11.17 -0.03
CA ARG A 268 2.86 12.37 -0.71
C ARG A 268 3.99 13.23 -1.29
N PHE A 269 5.05 13.47 -0.51
CA PHE A 269 6.20 14.26 -0.97
C PHE A 269 6.89 13.61 -2.18
N MET A 270 7.02 12.28 -2.20
CA MET A 270 7.53 11.56 -3.36
C MET A 270 6.66 11.76 -4.61
N ALA A 271 5.35 11.85 -4.47
CA ALA A 271 4.46 12.16 -5.60
C ALA A 271 4.68 13.59 -6.14
N LEU A 272 4.94 14.56 -5.27
CA LEU A 272 5.32 15.92 -5.69
C LEU A 272 6.69 15.93 -6.40
N VAL A 273 7.65 15.15 -5.91
CA VAL A 273 8.97 15.00 -6.56
C VAL A 273 8.82 14.39 -7.95
N GLY A 274 8.07 13.35 -8.12
CA GLY A 274 7.80 12.70 -9.40
C GLY A 274 6.92 13.54 -10.34
N GLY A 275 5.97 14.29 -9.80
CA GLY A 275 5.14 15.24 -10.57
C GLY A 275 4.19 14.59 -11.58
N TRP A 276 3.81 13.34 -11.36
CA TRP A 276 2.97 12.56 -12.28
C TRP A 276 1.46 12.84 -12.14
N ALA A 277 1.03 13.39 -10.99
CA ALA A 277 -0.35 13.83 -10.75
C ALA A 277 -0.37 15.00 -9.74
N ASP A 278 -1.41 15.82 -9.79
CA ASP A 278 -1.64 16.87 -8.80
C ASP A 278 -2.42 16.33 -7.61
N VAL A 279 -1.71 15.72 -6.67
CA VAL A 279 -2.29 15.18 -5.43
C VAL A 279 -2.41 16.23 -4.31
N GLY A 280 -1.94 17.47 -4.55
CA GLY A 280 -1.81 18.52 -3.55
C GLY A 280 -0.64 18.28 -2.58
N ASP A 281 -0.18 19.35 -1.94
CA ASP A 281 1.00 19.36 -1.06
C ASP A 281 0.68 19.14 0.42
N ARG A 282 -0.61 19.02 0.79
CA ARG A 282 -1.04 18.99 2.18
C ARG A 282 -1.60 17.65 2.60
N LEU A 283 -1.10 17.16 3.73
CA LEU A 283 -1.77 16.11 4.51
C LEU A 283 -2.99 16.70 5.22
N ARG A 284 -3.89 15.83 5.57
CA ARG A 284 -5.05 16.21 6.39
C ARG A 284 -4.64 16.35 7.87
N TRP A 285 -5.30 17.30 8.55
CA TRP A 285 -5.14 17.50 9.98
C TRP A 285 -5.28 16.17 10.75
N PRO A 286 -4.44 15.90 11.77
CA PRO A 286 -3.46 16.80 12.42
C PRO A 286 -2.01 16.68 11.89
N TYR A 287 -1.77 15.96 10.80
CA TYR A 287 -0.42 15.66 10.33
C TYR A 287 0.19 16.80 9.52
N SER A 288 1.49 16.99 9.68
CA SER A 288 2.27 17.99 8.95
C SER A 288 2.83 17.41 7.67
N SER A 289 2.74 18.19 6.58
CA SER A 289 3.35 17.87 5.29
C SER A 289 4.81 18.31 5.26
N ILE A 290 5.62 17.60 4.49
CA ILE A 290 6.97 18.06 4.14
C ILE A 290 6.81 19.31 3.26
N PRO A 291 7.53 20.43 3.54
CA PRO A 291 7.42 21.65 2.75
C PRO A 291 7.76 21.44 1.29
N ALA A 292 6.95 22.01 0.40
CA ALA A 292 7.13 21.91 -1.06
C ALA A 292 8.44 22.56 -1.54
N ASP A 293 9.03 23.46 -0.75
CA ASP A 293 10.32 24.10 -1.06
C ASP A 293 11.47 23.11 -1.24
N TYR A 294 11.34 21.89 -0.67
CA TYR A 294 12.35 20.83 -0.86
C TYR A 294 12.19 20.07 -2.19
N VAL A 295 11.07 20.20 -2.91
CA VAL A 295 10.74 19.39 -4.09
C VAL A 295 11.81 19.52 -5.18
N ASP A 296 12.18 20.75 -5.55
CA ASP A 296 13.13 20.97 -6.66
C ASP A 296 14.52 20.41 -6.35
N ALA A 297 14.98 20.57 -5.10
CA ALA A 297 16.28 20.04 -4.67
C ALA A 297 16.29 18.49 -4.69
N VAL A 298 15.21 17.87 -4.17
CA VAL A 298 15.08 16.41 -4.15
C VAL A 298 14.85 15.85 -5.56
N ARG A 299 14.08 16.52 -6.41
CA ARG A 299 13.89 16.14 -7.82
C ARG A 299 15.21 16.15 -8.59
N LYS A 300 16.03 17.20 -8.42
CA LYS A 300 17.38 17.23 -8.99
C LYS A 300 18.21 16.03 -8.54
N ARG A 301 18.13 15.70 -7.25
CA ARG A 301 18.88 14.56 -6.71
C ARG A 301 18.31 13.23 -7.22
N ALA A 302 17.00 13.13 -7.41
CA ALA A 302 16.36 11.97 -8.05
C ALA A 302 16.85 11.78 -9.50
N HIS A 303 17.01 12.86 -10.29
CA HIS A 303 17.61 12.79 -11.62
C HIS A 303 19.06 12.24 -11.60
N ASP A 304 19.83 12.53 -10.56
CA ASP A 304 21.20 12.02 -10.44
C ASP A 304 21.25 10.53 -10.08
N ILE A 305 20.29 10.04 -9.24
CA ILE A 305 20.34 8.69 -8.65
C ILE A 305 19.40 7.72 -9.36
N ILE A 306 18.16 8.14 -9.64
CA ILE A 306 17.08 7.34 -10.23
C ILE A 306 16.38 8.06 -11.38
N PRO A 307 17.12 8.42 -12.46
CA PRO A 307 16.56 9.21 -13.57
C PRO A 307 15.35 8.54 -14.24
N GLU A 308 15.17 7.23 -14.05
CA GLU A 308 14.02 6.49 -14.57
C GLU A 308 12.68 6.91 -13.95
N PHE A 309 12.72 7.58 -12.79
CA PHE A 309 11.52 7.93 -12.00
C PHE A 309 11.12 9.42 -12.08
N VAL A 310 11.89 10.28 -12.71
CA VAL A 310 11.67 11.74 -12.77
C VAL A 310 11.91 12.33 -14.16
#